data_029757b1dd378ac3228cd8db20e13d7a
#
_entry.id   029757b1dd378ac3228cd8db20e13d7a
#
_cell.length_a   1.000
_cell.length_b   1.000
_cell.length_c   1.000
_cell.angle_alpha   90.00
_cell.angle_beta   90.00
_cell.angle_gamma   90.00
#
_symmetry.space_group_name_H-M   'P 1'
#
loop_
_entity.id
_entity.type
_entity.pdbx_description
1 polymer ?
#
loop_
_entity_poly.entity_id
_entity_poly.type
_entity_poly.pdbx_seq_one_letter_code
_entity_poly.pdbx_strand_id
1 'polypeptide(L)'
;MKGKFDLEIKFDRAIPANCFISEITLAELKFGVEKSEKPEKNKKALDNFLSGVQILPIFHSLDLYAKEKARLQKIGTPVDDFDILIGVTSIVHKLIMVTNNIVHFKRINGIKLEDWTIA
;
A
#
# COMPACT_ATOMS: atom_id res chain seq x y z
N MET A 1 0.30 -14.35 -5.36
CA MET A 1 1.03 -13.79 -4.29
C MET A 1 0.29 -14.01 -3.01
N LYS A 2 0.97 -14.56 -2.11
CA LYS A 2 0.47 -14.48 -0.80
C LYS A 2 0.04 -13.04 -0.65
N GLY A 3 -1.21 -12.80 -0.41
CA GLY A 3 -1.73 -11.47 -0.35
C GLY A 3 -0.79 -10.61 0.45
N LYS A 4 -0.53 -9.41 0.01
CA LYS A 4 0.18 -8.43 0.80
C LYS A 4 -0.53 -8.24 2.12
N PHE A 5 -1.79 -8.54 2.16
CA PHE A 5 -2.63 -8.38 3.31
C PHE A 5 -3.27 -9.71 3.66
N ASP A 6 -3.14 -10.08 4.90
CA ASP A 6 -4.00 -11.05 5.51
C ASP A 6 -5.21 -10.26 6.02
N LEU A 7 -6.31 -10.31 5.31
CA LEU A 7 -7.47 -9.47 5.61
C LEU A 7 -7.96 -9.65 7.03
N GLU A 8 -7.97 -10.87 7.53
CA GLU A 8 -8.45 -11.12 8.88
C GLU A 8 -7.57 -10.46 9.94
N ILE A 9 -6.25 -10.66 9.82
CA ILE A 9 -5.31 -10.09 10.78
C ILE A 9 -5.31 -8.58 10.71
N LYS A 10 -5.30 -8.00 9.50
CA LYS A 10 -5.22 -6.55 9.33
C LYS A 10 -6.43 -5.84 9.89
N PHE A 11 -7.62 -6.39 9.69
CA PHE A 11 -8.84 -5.71 10.11
C PHE A 11 -9.13 -5.89 11.59
N ASP A 12 -8.52 -6.86 12.24
CA ASP A 12 -8.65 -7.08 13.68
C ASP A 12 -7.74 -6.18 14.51
N ARG A 13 -6.77 -5.55 13.87
CA ARG A 13 -5.82 -4.68 14.57
C ARG A 13 -6.41 -3.29 14.77
N ALA A 14 -6.06 -2.69 15.90
CA ALA A 14 -6.34 -1.28 16.13
C ALA A 14 -5.59 -0.45 15.09
N ILE A 15 -6.28 0.51 14.48
CA ILE A 15 -5.73 1.37 13.44
C ILE A 15 -5.44 2.75 14.04
N PRO A 16 -4.21 3.29 13.88
CA PRO A 16 -3.92 4.64 14.34
C PRO A 16 -4.88 5.66 13.71
N ALA A 17 -5.21 6.70 14.48
CA ALA A 17 -6.21 7.69 14.07
C ALA A 17 -5.86 8.41 12.77
N ASN A 18 -4.59 8.49 12.40
CA ASN A 18 -4.15 9.18 11.18
C ASN A 18 -3.58 8.21 10.16
N CYS A 19 -4.24 7.05 9.99
CA CYS A 19 -3.84 6.06 9.02
C CYS A 19 -4.40 6.39 7.64
N PHE A 20 -3.57 6.19 6.61
CA PHE A 20 -3.90 6.47 5.21
C PHE A 20 -3.57 5.28 4.35
N ILE A 21 -4.30 5.10 3.26
CA ILE A 21 -3.92 4.14 2.22
C ILE A 21 -4.06 4.81 0.85
N SER A 22 -3.28 4.35 -0.12
CA SER A 22 -3.41 4.86 -1.48
C SER A 22 -4.59 4.22 -2.19
N GLU A 23 -5.05 4.86 -3.27
CA GLU A 23 -6.08 4.27 -4.14
C GLU A 23 -5.65 2.92 -4.69
N ILE A 24 -4.35 2.72 -4.94
CA ILE A 24 -3.84 1.44 -5.42
C ILE A 24 -4.00 0.36 -4.35
N THR A 25 -3.65 0.67 -3.11
CA THR A 25 -3.84 -0.26 -2.00
C THR A 25 -5.32 -0.61 -1.85
N LEU A 26 -6.20 0.39 -1.96
CA LEU A 26 -7.63 0.15 -1.91
C LEU A 26 -8.07 -0.81 -3.02
N ALA A 27 -7.58 -0.61 -4.24
CA ALA A 27 -7.90 -1.49 -5.36
C ALA A 27 -7.46 -2.93 -5.07
N GLU A 28 -6.27 -3.10 -4.51
CA GLU A 28 -5.78 -4.44 -4.15
C GLU A 28 -6.64 -5.09 -3.06
N LEU A 29 -7.05 -4.31 -2.08
CA LEU A 29 -7.92 -4.82 -1.01
C LEU A 29 -9.28 -5.25 -1.57
N LYS A 30 -9.87 -4.46 -2.45
CA LYS A 30 -11.15 -4.80 -3.08
C LYS A 30 -11.03 -6.06 -3.92
N PHE A 31 -9.94 -6.21 -4.66
CA PHE A 31 -9.69 -7.43 -5.41
C PHE A 31 -9.55 -8.63 -4.47
N GLY A 32 -8.83 -8.46 -3.37
CA GLY A 32 -8.68 -9.53 -2.38
C GLY A 32 -10.00 -9.99 -1.80
N VAL A 33 -10.93 -9.05 -1.57
CA VAL A 33 -12.29 -9.38 -1.10
C VAL A 33 -13.02 -10.23 -2.14
N GLU A 34 -13.03 -9.79 -3.40
CA GLU A 34 -13.74 -10.50 -4.47
C GLU A 34 -13.19 -11.91 -4.69
N LYS A 35 -11.90 -12.09 -4.52
CA LYS A 35 -11.21 -13.35 -4.70
C LYS A 35 -11.38 -14.30 -3.51
N SER A 36 -11.78 -13.80 -2.35
CA SER A 36 -11.84 -14.60 -1.13
C SER A 36 -12.98 -15.59 -1.14
N GLU A 37 -12.92 -16.56 -0.22
CA GLU A 37 -13.97 -17.59 -0.11
C GLU A 37 -15.27 -17.02 0.45
N LYS A 38 -15.20 -15.92 1.21
CA LYS A 38 -16.38 -15.29 1.82
C LYS A 38 -16.41 -13.80 1.47
N PRO A 39 -16.70 -13.47 0.19
CA PRO A 39 -16.63 -12.08 -0.25
C PRO A 39 -17.54 -11.12 0.54
N GLU A 40 -18.76 -11.56 0.86
CA GLU A 40 -19.71 -10.71 1.56
C GLU A 40 -19.23 -10.36 2.97
N LYS A 41 -18.72 -11.36 3.69
CA LYS A 41 -18.16 -11.13 5.02
C LYS A 41 -16.95 -10.21 4.96
N ASN A 42 -16.06 -10.47 4.02
CA ASN A 42 -14.82 -9.69 3.88
C ASN A 42 -15.11 -8.29 3.38
N LYS A 43 -16.15 -8.10 2.57
CA LYS A 43 -16.56 -6.76 2.15
C LYS A 43 -16.99 -5.92 3.35
N LYS A 44 -17.76 -6.51 4.27
CA LYS A 44 -18.15 -5.79 5.48
C LYS A 44 -16.95 -5.41 6.33
N ALA A 45 -16.00 -6.33 6.47
CA ALA A 45 -14.77 -6.05 7.21
C ALA A 45 -13.99 -4.92 6.56
N LEU A 46 -13.89 -4.92 5.23
CA LEU A 46 -13.22 -3.86 4.50
C LEU A 46 -13.94 -2.52 4.69
N ASP A 47 -15.27 -2.50 4.57
CA ASP A 47 -16.04 -1.28 4.75
C ASP A 47 -15.83 -0.69 6.15
N ASN A 48 -15.79 -1.53 7.18
CA ASN A 48 -15.50 -1.09 8.54
C ASN A 48 -14.10 -0.49 8.65
N PHE A 49 -13.10 -1.13 8.04
CA PHE A 49 -11.74 -0.61 8.01
C PHE A 49 -11.70 0.76 7.33
N LEU A 50 -12.36 0.90 6.19
CA LEU A 50 -12.32 2.13 5.40
C LEU A 50 -13.02 3.29 6.11
N SER A 51 -13.92 3.03 7.03
CA SER A 51 -14.61 4.09 7.76
C SER A 51 -13.65 4.91 8.64
N GLY A 52 -12.51 4.34 9.01
CA GLY A 52 -11.51 5.03 9.84
C GLY A 52 -10.22 5.40 9.13
N VAL A 53 -10.18 5.29 7.80
CA VAL A 53 -8.96 5.47 7.02
C VAL A 53 -9.20 6.48 5.91
N GLN A 54 -8.22 7.34 5.67
CA GLN A 54 -8.27 8.27 4.55
C GLN A 54 -7.63 7.63 3.31
N ILE A 55 -8.24 7.89 2.15
CA ILE A 55 -7.74 7.37 0.88
C ILE A 55 -6.95 8.47 0.18
N LEU A 56 -5.70 8.15 -0.20
CA LEU A 56 -4.84 9.08 -0.90
C LEU A 56 -4.96 8.87 -2.41
N PRO A 57 -5.31 9.91 -3.17
CA PRO A 57 -5.37 9.78 -4.63
C PRO A 57 -3.96 9.67 -5.21
N ILE A 58 -3.85 9.06 -6.40
CA ILE A 58 -2.55 8.85 -7.03
C ILE A 58 -2.23 9.89 -8.10
N PHE A 59 -3.18 10.74 -8.45
CA PHE A 59 -2.99 11.64 -9.59
C PHE A 59 -1.70 12.47 -9.46
N HIS A 60 -1.47 13.07 -8.31
CA HIS A 60 -0.28 13.90 -8.09
C HIS A 60 1.01 13.11 -7.92
N SER A 61 0.92 11.77 -7.95
CA SER A 61 2.08 10.89 -7.83
C SER A 61 2.57 10.38 -9.17
N LEU A 62 1.85 10.67 -10.25
CA LEU A 62 2.14 10.06 -11.55
C LEU A 62 3.48 10.50 -12.13
N ASP A 63 3.85 11.76 -11.97
CA ASP A 63 5.14 12.23 -12.46
C ASP A 63 6.30 11.57 -11.71
N LEU A 64 6.19 11.50 -10.40
CA LEU A 64 7.23 10.85 -9.60
C LEU A 64 7.30 9.35 -9.89
N TYR A 65 6.14 8.71 -10.11
CA TYR A 65 6.09 7.32 -10.53
C TYR A 65 6.90 7.10 -11.80
N ALA A 66 6.68 7.95 -12.82
CA ALA A 66 7.37 7.80 -14.09
C ALA A 66 8.88 7.95 -13.93
N LYS A 67 9.31 8.93 -13.14
CA LYS A 67 10.74 9.15 -12.87
C LYS A 67 11.36 7.97 -12.13
N GLU A 68 10.70 7.49 -11.10
CA GLU A 68 11.23 6.37 -10.32
C GLU A 68 11.26 5.08 -11.12
N LYS A 69 10.24 4.80 -11.88
CA LYS A 69 10.24 3.61 -12.73
C LYS A 69 11.39 3.65 -13.71
N ALA A 70 11.60 4.80 -14.37
CA ALA A 70 12.69 4.95 -15.32
C ALA A 70 14.05 4.75 -14.64
N ARG A 71 14.24 5.33 -13.46
CA ARG A 71 15.48 5.19 -12.68
C ARG A 71 15.74 3.74 -12.31
N LEU A 72 14.71 3.06 -11.78
CA LEU A 72 14.85 1.67 -11.34
C LEU A 72 15.17 0.74 -12.49
N GLN A 73 14.59 0.96 -13.67
CA GLN A 73 14.91 0.18 -14.84
C GLN A 73 16.35 0.41 -15.28
N LYS A 74 16.83 1.64 -15.26
CA LYS A 74 18.21 1.97 -15.64
C LYS A 74 19.24 1.27 -14.76
N ILE A 75 18.99 1.19 -13.46
CA ILE A 75 19.95 0.57 -12.53
C ILE A 75 19.73 -0.95 -12.42
N GLY A 76 18.79 -1.52 -13.19
CA GLY A 76 18.59 -2.96 -13.23
C GLY A 76 17.90 -3.56 -12.03
N THR A 77 17.17 -2.75 -11.26
CA THR A 77 16.42 -3.24 -10.09
C THR A 77 14.93 -2.90 -10.23
N PRO A 78 14.23 -3.54 -11.16
CA PRO A 78 12.81 -3.22 -11.39
C PRO A 78 11.97 -3.54 -10.14
N VAL A 79 10.92 -2.75 -9.96
CA VAL A 79 9.93 -2.93 -8.89
C VAL A 79 8.58 -2.95 -9.56
N ASP A 80 7.65 -3.71 -9.02
CA ASP A 80 6.30 -3.81 -9.56
C ASP A 80 5.63 -2.43 -9.61
N ASP A 81 4.86 -2.18 -10.69
CA ASP A 81 4.25 -0.87 -10.91
C ASP A 81 3.35 -0.43 -9.76
N PHE A 82 2.52 -1.34 -9.24
CA PHE A 82 1.65 -0.99 -8.12
C PHE A 82 2.46 -0.62 -6.89
N ASP A 83 3.54 -1.31 -6.64
CA ASP A 83 4.40 -1.01 -5.50
C ASP A 83 5.09 0.35 -5.66
N ILE A 84 5.52 0.69 -6.87
CA ILE A 84 6.07 2.03 -7.13
C ILE A 84 5.01 3.09 -6.87
N LEU A 85 3.80 2.89 -7.38
CA LEU A 85 2.70 3.84 -7.19
C LEU A 85 2.35 4.03 -5.71
N ILE A 86 2.27 2.94 -4.96
CA ILE A 86 2.02 3.01 -3.52
C ILE A 86 3.13 3.78 -2.82
N GLY A 87 4.38 3.44 -3.12
CA GLY A 87 5.53 4.06 -2.48
C GLY A 87 5.66 5.55 -2.79
N VAL A 88 5.54 5.94 -4.06
CA VAL A 88 5.67 7.36 -4.41
C VAL A 88 4.50 8.17 -3.89
N THR A 89 3.32 7.57 -3.73
CA THR A 89 2.18 8.26 -3.13
C THR A 89 2.49 8.64 -1.68
N SER A 90 3.15 7.76 -0.92
CA SER A 90 3.56 8.10 0.43
C SER A 90 4.57 9.25 0.45
N ILE A 91 5.49 9.28 -0.51
CA ILE A 91 6.48 10.36 -0.62
C ILE A 91 5.82 11.70 -0.93
N VAL A 92 4.94 11.72 -1.92
CA VAL A 92 4.26 12.95 -2.35
C VAL A 92 3.45 13.54 -1.21
N HIS A 93 2.83 12.71 -0.39
CA HIS A 93 2.03 13.16 0.75
C HIS A 93 2.86 13.30 2.03
N LYS A 94 4.18 13.09 1.96
CA LYS A 94 5.11 13.25 3.07
C LYS A 94 4.74 12.39 4.27
N LEU A 95 4.41 11.13 3.98
CA LEU A 95 3.99 10.17 5.00
C LEU A 95 5.00 9.04 5.12
N ILE A 96 4.94 8.35 6.25
CA ILE A 96 5.73 7.14 6.48
C ILE A 96 4.91 5.97 5.97
N MET A 97 5.50 5.13 5.12
CA MET A 97 4.85 3.93 4.63
C MET A 97 5.11 2.78 5.59
N VAL A 98 4.04 2.14 6.03
CA VAL A 98 4.13 0.95 6.89
C VAL A 98 4.03 -0.29 6.02
N THR A 99 5.02 -1.16 6.10
CA THR A 99 5.07 -2.37 5.29
C THR A 99 5.94 -3.41 5.97
N ASN A 100 5.65 -4.69 5.76
CA ASN A 100 6.55 -5.76 6.16
C ASN A 100 7.54 -6.12 5.04
N ASN A 101 7.52 -5.40 3.93
CA ASN A 101 8.38 -5.65 2.78
C ASN A 101 9.39 -4.52 2.60
N ILE A 102 10.13 -4.23 3.66
CA ILE A 102 11.10 -3.12 3.69
C ILE A 102 12.16 -3.28 2.59
N VAL A 103 12.69 -4.49 2.42
CA VAL A 103 13.76 -4.75 1.44
C VAL A 103 13.33 -4.34 0.04
N HIS A 104 12.08 -4.56 -0.30
CA HIS A 104 11.53 -4.26 -1.61
C HIS A 104 11.31 -2.75 -1.79
N PHE A 105 10.61 -2.12 -0.83
CA PHE A 105 10.25 -0.71 -0.95
C PHE A 105 11.42 0.25 -0.76
N LYS A 106 12.46 -0.14 -0.04
CA LYS A 106 13.61 0.74 0.17
C LYS A 106 14.36 1.08 -1.11
N ARG A 107 14.09 0.38 -2.19
CA ARG A 107 14.65 0.68 -3.52
C ARG A 107 14.15 2.01 -4.06
N ILE A 108 13.03 2.51 -3.55
CA ILE A 108 12.42 3.75 -4.00
C ILE A 108 13.09 4.92 -3.27
N ASN A 109 13.64 5.87 -4.03
CA ASN A 109 14.34 7.02 -3.47
C ASN A 109 13.42 7.92 -2.64
N GLY A 110 13.87 8.29 -1.46
CA GLY A 110 13.16 9.25 -0.62
C GLY A 110 12.04 8.67 0.21
N ILE A 111 11.80 7.36 0.13
CA ILE A 111 10.73 6.74 0.89
C ILE A 111 11.11 6.61 2.37
N LYS A 112 10.13 6.81 3.24
CA LYS A 112 10.28 6.57 4.68
C LYS A 112 9.44 5.37 5.05
N LEU A 113 10.07 4.38 5.68
CA LEU A 113 9.46 3.09 5.93
C LEU A 113 9.49 2.74 7.41
N GLU A 114 8.43 2.05 7.86
CA GLU A 114 8.37 1.41 9.18
C GLU A 114 7.77 0.03 9.03
N ASP A 115 8.21 -0.89 9.85
CA ASP A 115 7.67 -2.25 9.89
C ASP A 115 7.06 -2.51 11.28
N TRP A 116 5.72 -2.53 11.30
CA TRP A 116 4.98 -2.76 12.54
C TRP A 116 4.81 -4.24 12.88
N THR A 117 5.24 -5.13 11.98
CA THR A 117 5.14 -6.56 12.24
C THR A 117 6.26 -7.07 13.15
N ILE A 118 7.31 -6.29 13.29
CA ILE A 118 8.42 -6.61 14.19
C ILE A 118 8.08 -6.08 15.57
N ALA A 119 7.96 -6.95 16.52
CA ALA A 119 7.63 -6.57 17.89
C ALA A 119 8.86 -5.97 18.59
#